data_efbb80ffef49c45589d8b6ee9ee5b93f
#
_entry.id   efbb80ffef49c45589d8b6ee9ee5b93f
#
_cell.length_a   1.000
_cell.length_b   1.000
_cell.length_c   1.000
_cell.angle_alpha   90.00
_cell.angle_beta   90.00
_cell.angle_gamma   90.00
#
_symmetry.space_group_name_H-M   'P 1'
#
loop_
_entity.id
_entity.type
_entity.pdbx_description
1 polymer ?
#
loop_
_entity_poly.entity_id
_entity_poly.type
_entity_poly.pdbx_seq_one_letter_code
_entity_poly.pdbx_strand_id
1 'polypeptide(L)'
;RDVYKRQLIYMVLQNKLGSFELIILPVLVPIVSGGIGLITLPYIRKITQAIGNVIHSFTDLNPLLMSILISVAFSLLMVTPISLVAIATAISLNGLGSGAANLGIVAACVTFLFGSLRVNSIGVNAVLLIGAAKMMIPVYLKNLIISIPLTINGIITGIIAYVLQVKGTPLSAGFVYTGLVGPINAFNRMSGDSTMNIILLALGYFVIPFVSAFIVHELCKKFIPIYSNDIYKFEVPKQ
;
A
#
# COMPACT_ATOMS: atom_id res chain seq x y z
N ARG A 1 -10.33 -9.08 -2.86
CA ARG A 1 -11.59 -8.67 -3.52
C ARG A 1 -12.53 -9.85 -3.77
N ASP A 2 -12.02 -10.97 -4.22
CA ASP A 2 -12.81 -12.20 -4.39
C ASP A 2 -13.18 -12.86 -3.06
N VAL A 3 -12.41 -12.62 -2.00
CA VAL A 3 -12.66 -13.15 -0.66
C VAL A 3 -14.01 -12.67 -0.12
N TYR A 4 -14.32 -11.38 -0.22
CA TYR A 4 -15.59 -10.84 0.28
C TYR A 4 -16.81 -11.35 -0.53
N LYS A 5 -16.66 -11.47 -1.86
CA LYS A 5 -17.73 -12.06 -2.69
C LYS A 5 -17.95 -13.53 -2.36
N ARG A 6 -16.85 -14.28 -2.19
CA ARG A 6 -16.93 -15.69 -1.75
C ARG A 6 -17.57 -15.82 -0.38
N GLN A 7 -17.18 -14.97 0.56
CA GLN A 7 -17.72 -14.96 1.91
C GLN A 7 -19.22 -14.63 1.93
N LEU A 8 -19.67 -13.66 1.13
CA LEU A 8 -21.09 -13.31 1.02
C LEU A 8 -21.92 -14.47 0.44
N ILE A 9 -21.43 -15.11 -0.62
CA ILE A 9 -22.08 -16.26 -1.25
C ILE A 9 -22.11 -17.43 -0.27
N TYR A 10 -21.02 -17.66 0.46
CA TYR A 10 -20.92 -18.68 1.50
C TYR A 10 -21.98 -18.44 2.59
N MET A 11 -22.08 -17.22 3.12
CA MET A 11 -23.06 -16.87 4.17
C MET A 11 -24.51 -17.08 3.72
N VAL A 12 -24.82 -16.80 2.45
CA VAL A 12 -26.19 -16.98 1.90
C VAL A 12 -26.55 -18.46 1.71
N LEU A 13 -25.57 -19.29 1.39
CA LEU A 13 -25.76 -20.71 1.07
C LEU A 13 -25.51 -21.64 2.28
N GLN A 14 -24.79 -21.17 3.28
CA GLN A 14 -24.49 -21.92 4.50
C GLN A 14 -25.78 -22.37 5.19
N ASN A 15 -25.82 -23.61 5.63
CA ASN A 15 -26.96 -24.28 6.28
C ASN A 15 -28.19 -24.55 5.40
N LYS A 16 -28.15 -24.28 4.07
CA LYS A 16 -29.27 -24.58 3.17
C LYS A 16 -29.08 -25.87 2.36
N LEU A 17 -27.88 -26.39 2.26
CA LEU A 17 -27.52 -27.53 1.40
C LEU A 17 -27.26 -28.84 2.17
N GLY A 18 -27.34 -28.83 3.51
CA GLY A 18 -27.12 -30.02 4.34
C GLY A 18 -25.75 -30.66 4.06
N SER A 19 -25.70 -31.99 3.97
CA SER A 19 -24.48 -32.78 3.76
C SER A 19 -23.77 -32.50 2.39
N PHE A 20 -24.51 -31.97 1.43
CA PHE A 20 -23.96 -31.62 0.10
C PHE A 20 -23.14 -30.31 0.11
N GLU A 21 -23.19 -29.56 1.19
CA GLU A 21 -22.50 -28.29 1.35
C GLU A 21 -20.99 -28.42 1.11
N LEU A 22 -20.39 -29.50 1.60
CA LEU A 22 -18.94 -29.74 1.45
C LEU A 22 -18.49 -29.94 -0.01
N ILE A 23 -19.40 -30.36 -0.89
CA ILE A 23 -19.07 -30.62 -2.32
C ILE A 23 -19.52 -29.43 -3.18
N ILE A 24 -20.70 -28.88 -2.92
CA ILE A 24 -21.32 -27.86 -3.77
C ILE A 24 -20.65 -26.48 -3.54
N LEU A 25 -20.38 -26.10 -2.30
CA LEU A 25 -19.81 -24.77 -2.00
C LEU A 25 -18.43 -24.53 -2.63
N PRO A 26 -17.45 -25.47 -2.54
CA PRO A 26 -16.15 -25.27 -3.18
C PRO A 26 -16.19 -25.09 -4.69
N VAL A 27 -17.22 -25.60 -5.35
CA VAL A 27 -17.39 -25.48 -6.80
C VAL A 27 -18.24 -24.26 -7.15
N LEU A 28 -19.38 -24.08 -6.51
CA LEU A 28 -20.36 -23.04 -6.87
C LEU A 28 -19.87 -21.64 -6.48
N VAL A 29 -19.22 -21.51 -5.31
CA VAL A 29 -18.71 -20.21 -4.85
C VAL A 29 -17.65 -19.62 -5.79
N PRO A 30 -16.61 -20.36 -6.26
CA PRO A 30 -15.67 -19.85 -7.25
C PRO A 30 -16.31 -19.50 -8.59
N ILE A 31 -17.24 -20.32 -9.08
CA ILE A 31 -17.92 -20.09 -10.37
C ILE A 31 -18.74 -18.80 -10.31
N VAL A 32 -19.59 -18.63 -9.30
CA VAL A 32 -20.45 -17.45 -9.17
C VAL A 32 -19.59 -16.20 -8.90
N SER A 33 -18.62 -16.29 -7.99
CA SER A 33 -17.74 -15.15 -7.69
C SER A 33 -16.87 -14.77 -8.90
N GLY A 34 -16.39 -15.76 -9.65
CA GLY A 34 -15.64 -15.57 -10.89
C GLY A 34 -16.49 -14.91 -11.98
N GLY A 35 -17.72 -15.38 -12.19
CA GLY A 35 -18.67 -14.79 -13.14
C GLY A 35 -18.95 -13.32 -12.83
N ILE A 36 -19.28 -13.00 -11.57
CA ILE A 36 -19.44 -11.60 -11.13
C ILE A 36 -18.13 -10.82 -11.32
N GLY A 37 -16.97 -11.47 -11.08
CA GLY A 37 -15.65 -10.90 -11.32
C GLY A 37 -15.47 -10.50 -12.78
N LEU A 38 -15.80 -11.36 -13.72
CA LEU A 38 -15.68 -11.10 -15.16
C LEU A 38 -16.56 -9.93 -15.62
N ILE A 39 -17.82 -9.88 -15.16
CA ILE A 39 -18.74 -8.78 -15.47
C ILE A 39 -18.24 -7.43 -14.93
N THR A 40 -17.67 -7.43 -13.72
CA THR A 40 -17.18 -6.20 -13.08
C THR A 40 -15.77 -5.77 -13.54
N LEU A 41 -15.02 -6.68 -14.18
CA LEU A 41 -13.65 -6.46 -14.62
C LEU A 41 -13.48 -5.24 -15.55
N PRO A 42 -14.29 -5.02 -16.61
CA PRO A 42 -14.13 -3.88 -17.51
C PRO A 42 -14.30 -2.53 -16.80
N TYR A 43 -15.22 -2.44 -15.85
CA TYR A 43 -15.44 -1.20 -15.09
C TYR A 43 -14.25 -0.88 -14.18
N ILE A 44 -13.72 -1.91 -13.53
CA ILE A 44 -12.54 -1.79 -12.67
C ILE A 44 -11.30 -1.43 -13.47
N ARG A 45 -11.13 -2.01 -14.67
CA ARG A 45 -10.03 -1.67 -15.58
C ARG A 45 -10.10 -0.19 -15.97
N LYS A 46 -11.27 0.35 -16.32
CA LYS A 46 -11.44 1.77 -16.65
C LYS A 46 -11.01 2.68 -15.50
N ILE A 47 -11.44 2.38 -14.27
CA ILE A 47 -11.04 3.16 -13.09
C ILE A 47 -9.52 3.08 -12.87
N THR A 48 -8.95 1.88 -12.94
CA THR A 48 -7.50 1.68 -12.77
C THR A 48 -6.70 2.40 -13.85
N GLN A 49 -7.17 2.37 -15.11
CA GLN A 49 -6.55 3.09 -16.22
C GLN A 49 -6.64 4.61 -16.04
N ALA A 50 -7.79 5.14 -15.62
CA ALA A 50 -7.93 6.58 -15.37
C ALA A 50 -6.94 7.06 -14.30
N ILE A 51 -6.83 6.34 -13.18
CA ILE A 51 -5.85 6.65 -12.13
C ILE A 51 -4.41 6.49 -12.68
N GLY A 52 -4.16 5.42 -13.45
CA GLY A 52 -2.87 5.18 -14.09
C GLY A 52 -2.47 6.33 -15.01
N ASN A 53 -3.38 6.84 -15.83
CA ASN A 53 -3.10 7.96 -16.73
C ASN A 53 -2.73 9.25 -15.96
N VAL A 54 -3.41 9.54 -14.85
CA VAL A 54 -3.04 10.67 -13.99
C VAL A 54 -1.63 10.49 -13.43
N ILE A 55 -1.28 9.29 -12.93
CA ILE A 55 0.07 9.02 -12.43
C ILE A 55 1.10 9.05 -13.58
N HIS A 56 0.74 8.57 -14.75
CA HIS A 56 1.61 8.61 -15.94
C HIS A 56 1.97 10.05 -16.30
N SER A 57 1.04 11.00 -16.22
CA SER A 57 1.33 12.40 -16.48
C SER A 57 2.40 12.99 -15.55
N PHE A 58 2.60 12.40 -14.37
CA PHE A 58 3.67 12.84 -13.48
C PHE A 58 5.07 12.44 -14.00
N THR A 59 5.16 11.40 -14.83
CA THR A 59 6.45 10.92 -15.37
C THR A 59 7.10 11.90 -16.34
N ASP A 60 6.32 12.81 -16.89
CA ASP A 60 6.80 13.87 -17.81
C ASP A 60 7.36 15.08 -17.07
N LEU A 61 7.22 15.11 -15.74
CA LEU A 61 7.68 16.21 -14.89
C LEU A 61 9.18 16.10 -14.58
N ASN A 62 9.71 17.19 -13.99
CA ASN A 62 11.05 17.16 -13.38
C ASN A 62 11.18 15.96 -12.43
N PRO A 63 12.30 15.22 -12.48
CA PRO A 63 12.47 13.97 -11.69
C PRO A 63 12.19 14.08 -10.20
N LEU A 64 12.50 15.22 -9.59
CA LEU A 64 12.19 15.47 -8.18
C LEU A 64 10.68 15.58 -7.95
N LEU A 65 9.98 16.40 -8.75
CA LEU A 65 8.53 16.56 -8.66
C LEU A 65 7.81 15.24 -8.96
N MET A 66 8.24 14.55 -10.00
CA MET A 66 7.76 13.21 -10.35
C MET A 66 7.85 12.27 -9.13
N SER A 67 9.02 12.18 -8.51
CA SER A 67 9.25 11.28 -7.37
C SER A 67 8.34 11.63 -6.18
N ILE A 68 8.16 12.91 -5.87
CA ILE A 68 7.28 13.37 -4.80
C ILE A 68 5.83 13.00 -5.10
N LEU A 69 5.32 13.36 -6.28
CA LEU A 69 3.93 13.12 -6.65
C LEU A 69 3.58 11.63 -6.72
N ILE A 70 4.47 10.82 -7.30
CA ILE A 70 4.28 9.37 -7.36
C ILE A 70 4.32 8.76 -5.97
N SER A 71 5.26 9.16 -5.12
CA SER A 71 5.35 8.67 -3.75
C SER A 71 4.09 9.01 -2.94
N VAL A 72 3.61 10.25 -3.00
CA VAL A 72 2.36 10.67 -2.34
C VAL A 72 1.16 9.90 -2.89
N ALA A 73 1.04 9.77 -4.22
CA ALA A 73 -0.05 9.03 -4.84
C ALA A 73 -0.07 7.56 -4.37
N PHE A 74 1.08 6.89 -4.35
CA PHE A 74 1.16 5.49 -3.92
C PHE A 74 0.95 5.33 -2.41
N SER A 75 1.38 6.31 -1.60
CA SER A 75 1.09 6.35 -0.16
C SER A 75 -0.43 6.40 0.11
N LEU A 76 -1.15 7.28 -0.58
CA LEU A 76 -2.61 7.40 -0.44
C LEU A 76 -3.36 6.22 -1.06
N LEU A 77 -2.93 5.73 -2.21
CA LEU A 77 -3.54 4.58 -2.87
C LEU A 77 -3.35 3.27 -2.09
N MET A 78 -2.33 3.18 -1.23
CA MET A 78 -2.09 2.00 -0.40
C MET A 78 -3.28 1.67 0.50
N VAL A 79 -4.01 2.68 0.96
CA VAL A 79 -5.22 2.53 1.80
C VAL A 79 -6.51 2.52 0.98
N THR A 80 -6.42 2.14 -0.27
CA THR A 80 -7.57 1.90 -1.16
C THR A 80 -7.65 0.43 -1.59
N PRO A 81 -8.81 -0.04 -2.04
CA PRO A 81 -8.93 -1.42 -2.54
C PRO A 81 -8.28 -1.64 -3.91
N ILE A 82 -7.61 -0.64 -4.48
CA ILE A 82 -7.00 -0.69 -5.81
C ILE A 82 -5.66 -1.43 -5.76
N SER A 83 -5.35 -2.22 -6.77
CA SER A 83 -4.06 -2.90 -6.88
C SER A 83 -2.98 -1.95 -7.37
N LEU A 84 -1.99 -1.67 -6.52
CA LEU A 84 -0.86 -0.81 -6.86
C LEU A 84 0.02 -1.42 -7.94
N VAL A 85 0.24 -2.74 -7.89
CA VAL A 85 0.96 -3.48 -8.95
C VAL A 85 0.24 -3.35 -10.29
N ALA A 86 -1.10 -3.46 -10.29
CA ALA A 86 -1.88 -3.32 -11.52
C ALA A 86 -1.77 -1.91 -12.12
N ILE A 87 -1.75 -0.85 -11.30
CA ILE A 87 -1.51 0.51 -11.78
C ILE A 87 -0.11 0.62 -12.36
N ALA A 88 0.92 0.25 -11.58
CA ALA A 88 2.31 0.38 -11.99
C ALA A 88 2.63 -0.39 -13.28
N THR A 89 2.07 -1.59 -13.45
CA THR A 89 2.22 -2.38 -14.66
C THR A 89 1.46 -1.80 -15.85
N ALA A 90 0.25 -1.28 -15.63
CA ALA A 90 -0.56 -0.67 -16.70
C ALA A 90 0.10 0.55 -17.34
N ILE A 91 0.84 1.35 -16.55
CA ILE A 91 1.58 2.51 -17.01
C ILE A 91 3.07 2.22 -17.25
N SER A 92 3.49 0.97 -17.14
CA SER A 92 4.90 0.56 -17.31
C SER A 92 5.87 1.37 -16.43
N LEU A 93 5.49 1.65 -15.18
CA LEU A 93 6.23 2.51 -14.25
C LEU A 93 7.59 1.93 -13.91
N ASN A 94 8.65 2.46 -14.49
CA ASN A 94 10.03 1.98 -14.37
C ASN A 94 10.95 2.98 -13.67
N GLY A 95 12.16 2.53 -13.36
CA GLY A 95 13.25 3.38 -12.91
C GLY A 95 12.92 4.12 -11.61
N LEU A 96 13.22 5.41 -11.57
CA LEU A 96 13.03 6.28 -10.41
C LEU A 96 11.55 6.39 -9.99
N GLY A 97 10.62 6.43 -10.94
CA GLY A 97 9.20 6.46 -10.64
C GLY A 97 8.73 5.22 -9.86
N SER A 98 9.22 4.03 -10.23
CA SER A 98 8.93 2.80 -9.49
C SER A 98 9.57 2.80 -8.10
N GLY A 99 10.79 3.32 -7.96
CA GLY A 99 11.44 3.48 -6.66
C GLY A 99 10.67 4.45 -5.75
N ALA A 100 10.21 5.58 -6.29
CA ALA A 100 9.37 6.54 -5.59
C ALA A 100 8.04 5.93 -5.15
N ALA A 101 7.38 5.13 -6.00
CA ALA A 101 6.18 4.38 -5.65
C ALA A 101 6.43 3.42 -4.47
N ASN A 102 7.54 2.68 -4.50
CA ASN A 102 7.95 1.82 -3.41
C ASN A 102 8.09 2.58 -2.09
N LEU A 103 8.83 3.67 -2.08
CA LEU A 103 9.05 4.45 -0.87
C LEU A 103 7.76 5.14 -0.39
N GLY A 104 6.85 5.49 -1.30
CA GLY A 104 5.51 5.97 -0.93
C GLY A 104 4.69 4.92 -0.17
N ILE A 105 4.77 3.64 -0.58
CA ILE A 105 4.11 2.55 0.15
C ILE A 105 4.81 2.31 1.50
N VAL A 106 6.14 2.41 1.58
CA VAL A 106 6.87 2.40 2.86
C VAL A 106 6.33 3.47 3.79
N ALA A 107 6.21 4.72 3.29
CA ALA A 107 5.65 5.83 4.05
C ALA A 107 4.27 5.51 4.64
N ALA A 108 3.39 4.88 3.85
CA ALA A 108 2.08 4.46 4.35
C ALA A 108 2.19 3.40 5.46
N CYS A 109 2.99 2.35 5.24
CA CYS A 109 3.18 1.27 6.22
C CYS A 109 3.68 1.80 7.57
N VAL A 110 4.74 2.62 7.56
CA VAL A 110 5.32 3.16 8.80
C VAL A 110 4.44 4.22 9.45
N THR A 111 3.67 5.00 8.68
CA THR A 111 2.67 5.94 9.22
C THR A 111 1.60 5.19 10.02
N PHE A 112 1.04 4.12 9.44
CA PHE A 112 0.08 3.29 10.16
C PHE A 112 0.70 2.54 11.31
N LEU A 113 1.94 2.10 11.20
CA LEU A 113 2.65 1.44 12.28
C LEU A 113 2.75 2.36 13.52
N PHE A 114 3.27 3.59 13.36
CA PHE A 114 3.44 4.50 14.50
C PHE A 114 2.10 4.94 15.11
N GLY A 115 1.07 5.18 14.30
CA GLY A 115 -0.27 5.44 14.79
C GLY A 115 -0.86 4.26 15.58
N SER A 116 -0.53 3.05 15.16
CA SER A 116 -1.07 1.79 15.67
C SER A 116 -0.39 1.27 16.95
N LEU A 117 0.89 1.60 17.19
CA LEU A 117 1.73 1.00 18.23
C LEU A 117 1.11 1.00 19.63
N ARG A 118 0.36 2.05 19.97
CA ARG A 118 -0.21 2.23 21.32
C ARG A 118 -1.63 1.69 21.49
N VAL A 119 -2.32 1.40 20.39
CA VAL A 119 -3.77 1.11 20.42
C VAL A 119 -4.14 -0.25 19.83
N ASN A 120 -3.20 -0.92 19.17
CA ASN A 120 -3.42 -2.22 18.56
C ASN A 120 -2.47 -3.29 19.11
N SER A 121 -2.81 -4.56 18.88
CA SER A 121 -2.00 -5.69 19.30
C SER A 121 -0.67 -5.76 18.53
N ILE A 122 0.32 -6.46 19.11
CA ILE A 122 1.62 -6.72 18.49
C ILE A 122 1.45 -7.39 17.13
N GLY A 123 0.47 -8.30 16.98
CA GLY A 123 0.18 -8.97 15.71
C GLY A 123 -0.24 -8.01 14.61
N VAL A 124 -1.12 -7.04 14.91
CA VAL A 124 -1.51 -5.99 13.95
C VAL A 124 -0.30 -5.15 13.55
N ASN A 125 0.53 -4.76 14.53
CA ASN A 125 1.73 -3.95 14.27
C ASN A 125 2.77 -4.72 13.43
N ALA A 126 2.96 -6.01 13.68
CA ALA A 126 3.85 -6.85 12.88
C ALA A 126 3.38 -6.98 11.42
N VAL A 127 2.08 -7.15 11.20
CA VAL A 127 1.48 -7.22 9.86
C VAL A 127 1.66 -5.91 9.10
N LEU A 128 1.51 -4.75 9.77
CA LEU A 128 1.78 -3.44 9.18
C LEU A 128 3.26 -3.28 8.79
N LEU A 129 4.17 -3.76 9.64
CA LEU A 129 5.61 -3.73 9.36
C LEU A 129 5.99 -4.58 8.14
N ILE A 130 5.32 -5.73 7.94
CA ILE A 130 5.56 -6.58 6.75
C ILE A 130 5.03 -5.93 5.46
N GLY A 131 4.24 -4.86 5.54
CA GLY A 131 3.75 -4.13 4.38
C GLY A 131 2.28 -4.36 4.04
N ALA A 132 1.50 -4.94 4.96
CA ALA A 132 0.06 -5.18 4.73
C ALA A 132 -0.82 -4.02 5.21
N ALA A 133 -0.44 -2.76 4.96
CA ALA A 133 -1.19 -1.58 5.37
C ALA A 133 -2.63 -1.53 4.80
N LYS A 134 -2.95 -2.32 3.77
CA LYS A 134 -4.33 -2.45 3.25
C LYS A 134 -5.33 -2.96 4.27
N MET A 135 -4.91 -3.65 5.32
CA MET A 135 -5.81 -4.03 6.41
C MET A 135 -6.41 -2.82 7.11
N MET A 136 -5.74 -1.67 7.06
CA MET A 136 -6.18 -0.42 7.69
C MET A 136 -7.18 0.39 6.84
N ILE A 137 -7.63 -0.11 5.68
CA ILE A 137 -8.65 0.55 4.84
C ILE A 137 -9.89 0.96 5.65
N PRO A 138 -10.50 0.09 6.49
CA PRO A 138 -11.67 0.48 7.28
C PRO A 138 -11.38 1.60 8.29
N VAL A 139 -10.18 1.59 8.88
CA VAL A 139 -9.72 2.62 9.82
C VAL A 139 -9.53 3.94 9.09
N TYR A 140 -8.88 3.93 7.93
CA TYR A 140 -8.66 5.11 7.10
C TYR A 140 -9.97 5.73 6.61
N LEU A 141 -10.93 4.93 6.15
CA LEU A 141 -12.22 5.42 5.68
C LEU A 141 -13.07 6.07 6.79
N LYS A 142 -12.90 5.62 8.04
CA LYS A 142 -13.52 6.26 9.21
C LYS A 142 -12.78 7.55 9.62
N ASN A 143 -11.49 7.68 9.32
CA ASN A 143 -10.62 8.75 9.82
C ASN A 143 -9.76 9.33 8.69
N LEU A 144 -10.35 10.06 7.75
CA LEU A 144 -9.65 10.64 6.60
C LEU A 144 -8.54 11.65 6.98
N ILE A 145 -8.53 12.13 8.21
CA ILE A 145 -7.46 12.98 8.77
C ILE A 145 -6.08 12.31 8.67
N ILE A 146 -6.01 10.98 8.62
CA ILE A 146 -4.80 10.20 8.41
C ILE A 146 -4.13 10.50 7.05
N SER A 147 -4.86 11.09 6.09
CA SER A 147 -4.28 11.55 4.82
C SER A 147 -3.18 12.58 5.03
N ILE A 148 -3.23 13.38 6.09
CA ILE A 148 -2.22 14.41 6.36
C ILE A 148 -0.85 13.78 6.58
N PRO A 149 -0.64 12.91 7.59
CA PRO A 149 0.67 12.28 7.78
C PRO A 149 1.06 11.35 6.61
N LEU A 150 0.13 10.71 5.91
CA LEU A 150 0.42 9.93 4.72
C LEU A 150 1.01 10.80 3.61
N THR A 151 0.45 11.99 3.38
CA THR A 151 0.93 12.94 2.37
C THR A 151 2.30 13.51 2.76
N ILE A 152 2.48 13.94 4.02
CA ILE A 152 3.76 14.50 4.48
C ILE A 152 4.87 13.46 4.38
N ASN A 153 4.65 12.24 4.88
CA ASN A 153 5.62 11.16 4.76
C ASN A 153 5.86 10.74 3.31
N GLY A 154 4.82 10.76 2.46
CA GLY A 154 4.94 10.55 1.03
C GLY A 154 5.83 11.59 0.35
N ILE A 155 5.73 12.86 0.72
CA ILE A 155 6.63 13.92 0.22
C ILE A 155 8.07 13.64 0.63
N ILE A 156 8.32 13.37 1.92
CA ILE A 156 9.66 13.10 2.45
C ILE A 156 10.27 11.90 1.73
N THR A 157 9.55 10.79 1.63
CA THR A 157 10.05 9.58 0.99
C THR A 157 10.20 9.73 -0.53
N GLY A 158 9.41 10.58 -1.18
CA GLY A 158 9.58 10.95 -2.57
C GLY A 158 10.87 11.72 -2.83
N ILE A 159 11.21 12.68 -1.95
CA ILE A 159 12.50 13.38 -1.98
C ILE A 159 13.64 12.39 -1.80
N ILE A 160 13.54 11.48 -0.84
CA ILE A 160 14.54 10.45 -0.58
C ILE A 160 14.73 9.50 -1.75
N ALA A 161 13.63 9.10 -2.43
CA ALA A 161 13.71 8.29 -3.64
C ALA A 161 14.58 8.96 -4.72
N TYR A 162 14.39 10.26 -4.91
CA TYR A 162 15.17 11.07 -5.86
C TYR A 162 16.62 11.20 -5.43
N VAL A 163 16.89 11.58 -4.18
CA VAL A 163 18.25 11.82 -3.67
C VAL A 163 19.09 10.54 -3.69
N LEU A 164 18.51 9.42 -3.24
CA LEU A 164 19.20 8.13 -3.21
C LEU A 164 19.13 7.37 -4.54
N GLN A 165 18.49 7.94 -5.58
CA GLN A 165 18.33 7.31 -6.90
C GLN A 165 17.77 5.90 -6.82
N VAL A 166 16.78 5.69 -5.94
CA VAL A 166 16.11 4.40 -5.77
C VAL A 166 15.34 4.06 -7.03
N LYS A 167 15.68 2.94 -7.66
CA LYS A 167 15.08 2.49 -8.92
C LYS A 167 14.35 1.18 -8.74
N GLY A 168 13.31 0.95 -9.55
CA GLY A 168 12.53 -0.29 -9.50
C GLY A 168 11.95 -0.69 -10.85
N THR A 169 11.12 -1.73 -10.84
CA THR A 169 10.36 -2.25 -11.99
C THR A 169 8.87 -2.04 -11.76
N PRO A 170 8.02 -2.13 -12.81
CA PRO A 170 6.58 -2.05 -12.64
C PRO A 170 6.02 -3.10 -11.68
N LEU A 171 6.60 -4.30 -11.67
CA LEU A 171 6.20 -5.37 -10.75
C LEU A 171 6.61 -5.06 -9.31
N SER A 172 7.82 -4.52 -9.09
CA SER A 172 8.29 -4.20 -7.75
C SER A 172 7.58 -2.99 -7.12
N ALA A 173 7.03 -2.09 -7.94
CA ALA A 173 6.40 -0.84 -7.47
C ALA A 173 5.24 -1.03 -6.47
N GLY A 174 4.64 -2.22 -6.42
CA GLY A 174 3.55 -2.53 -5.47
C GLY A 174 3.96 -3.42 -4.30
N PHE A 175 5.23 -3.83 -4.23
CA PHE A 175 5.77 -4.71 -3.19
C PHE A 175 6.91 -4.01 -2.46
N VAL A 176 6.77 -3.81 -1.17
CA VAL A 176 7.80 -3.13 -0.35
C VAL A 176 8.58 -4.12 0.48
N TYR A 177 8.12 -4.37 1.71
CA TYR A 177 8.77 -5.30 2.63
C TYR A 177 8.38 -6.75 2.39
N THR A 178 7.27 -7.01 1.72
CA THR A 178 6.82 -8.37 1.41
C THR A 178 7.87 -9.10 0.57
N GLY A 179 8.55 -10.07 1.18
CA GLY A 179 9.65 -10.78 0.55
C GLY A 179 10.86 -9.92 0.17
N LEU A 180 10.98 -8.70 0.73
CA LEU A 180 12.02 -7.71 0.40
C LEU A 180 12.10 -7.38 -1.12
N VAL A 181 11.00 -7.55 -1.84
CA VAL A 181 10.96 -7.39 -3.31
C VAL A 181 11.37 -5.97 -3.72
N GLY A 182 10.90 -4.93 -2.99
CA GLY A 182 11.28 -3.54 -3.24
C GLY A 182 12.78 -3.30 -3.09
N PRO A 183 13.37 -3.52 -1.91
CA PRO A 183 14.81 -3.33 -1.67
C PRO A 183 15.71 -4.17 -2.58
N ILE A 184 15.41 -5.46 -2.79
CA ILE A 184 16.21 -6.34 -3.65
C ILE A 184 16.17 -5.85 -5.11
N ASN A 185 14.99 -5.47 -5.60
CA ASN A 185 14.86 -4.96 -6.96
C ASN A 185 15.60 -3.62 -7.14
N ALA A 186 15.54 -2.75 -6.13
CA ALA A 186 16.29 -1.50 -6.13
C ALA A 186 17.80 -1.76 -6.11
N PHE A 187 18.29 -2.68 -5.28
CA PHE A 187 19.69 -3.08 -5.23
C PHE A 187 20.23 -3.53 -6.60
N ASN A 188 19.48 -4.39 -7.28
CA ASN A 188 19.86 -4.91 -8.60
C ASN A 188 19.87 -3.86 -9.71
N ARG A 189 19.30 -2.66 -9.45
CA ARG A 189 19.20 -1.57 -10.43
C ARG A 189 20.03 -0.33 -10.10
N MET A 190 20.63 -0.31 -8.91
CA MET A 190 21.59 0.72 -8.53
C MET A 190 22.96 0.36 -9.09
N SER A 191 23.62 1.36 -9.66
CA SER A 191 25.03 1.27 -10.10
C SER A 191 25.96 1.71 -8.97
N GLY A 192 27.19 1.23 -9.00
CA GLY A 192 28.22 1.62 -8.03
C GLY A 192 28.60 0.51 -7.05
N ASP A 193 29.20 0.88 -5.92
CA ASP A 193 29.66 -0.07 -4.93
C ASP A 193 28.50 -0.75 -4.19
N SER A 194 28.54 -2.07 -4.12
CA SER A 194 27.49 -2.89 -3.48
C SER A 194 27.30 -2.54 -2.01
N THR A 195 28.36 -2.25 -1.28
CA THR A 195 28.30 -1.90 0.15
C THR A 195 27.59 -0.56 0.34
N MET A 196 27.93 0.43 -0.48
CA MET A 196 27.26 1.73 -0.46
C MET A 196 25.77 1.59 -0.81
N ASN A 197 25.42 0.80 -1.82
CA ASN A 197 24.04 0.56 -2.21
C ASN A 197 23.22 -0.06 -1.08
N ILE A 198 23.77 -1.01 -0.32
CA ILE A 198 23.11 -1.59 0.86
C ILE A 198 22.85 -0.50 1.92
N ILE A 199 23.83 0.34 2.21
CA ILE A 199 23.69 1.45 3.17
C ILE A 199 22.59 2.42 2.72
N LEU A 200 22.62 2.85 1.46
CA LEU A 200 21.63 3.77 0.90
C LEU A 200 20.22 3.18 0.94
N LEU A 201 20.06 1.88 0.63
CA LEU A 201 18.78 1.20 0.71
C LEU A 201 18.31 1.03 2.16
N ALA A 202 19.20 0.71 3.09
CA ALA A 202 18.88 0.66 4.51
C ALA A 202 18.39 2.02 5.02
N LEU A 203 19.04 3.10 4.63
CA LEU A 203 18.60 4.47 4.94
C LEU A 203 17.24 4.78 4.29
N GLY A 204 17.08 4.50 3.00
CA GLY A 204 15.88 4.87 2.23
C GLY A 204 14.63 4.06 2.60
N TYR A 205 14.78 2.76 2.86
CA TYR A 205 13.64 1.90 3.17
C TYR A 205 13.32 1.77 4.67
N PHE A 206 14.31 1.94 5.54
CA PHE A 206 14.11 1.73 6.98
C PHE A 206 14.38 3.01 7.80
N VAL A 207 15.59 3.54 7.82
CA VAL A 207 15.95 4.58 8.80
C VAL A 207 15.11 5.84 8.58
N ILE A 208 15.18 6.43 7.39
CA ILE A 208 14.57 7.74 7.14
C ILE A 208 13.03 7.66 7.21
N PRO A 209 12.34 6.67 6.59
CA PRO A 209 10.90 6.57 6.70
C PRO A 209 10.41 6.36 8.14
N PHE A 210 11.13 5.57 8.95
CA PHE A 210 10.76 5.36 10.34
C PHE A 210 10.93 6.63 11.17
N VAL A 211 12.08 7.32 11.04
CA VAL A 211 12.31 8.59 11.74
C VAL A 211 11.29 9.65 11.31
N SER A 212 11.06 9.81 10.02
CA SER A 212 10.08 10.79 9.51
C SER A 212 8.67 10.49 9.99
N ALA A 213 8.24 9.24 9.93
CA ALA A 213 6.89 8.86 10.38
C ALA A 213 6.70 9.08 11.88
N PHE A 214 7.72 8.80 12.70
CA PHE A 214 7.68 9.11 14.13
C PHE A 214 7.53 10.62 14.37
N ILE A 215 8.39 11.43 13.74
CA ILE A 215 8.37 12.89 13.89
C ILE A 215 7.02 13.46 13.40
N VAL A 216 6.57 13.07 12.21
CA VAL A 216 5.31 13.54 11.64
C VAL A 216 4.12 13.13 12.51
N HIS A 217 4.12 11.91 13.06
CA HIS A 217 3.08 11.43 13.97
C HIS A 217 2.98 12.31 15.23
N GLU A 218 4.11 12.57 15.89
CA GLU A 218 4.14 13.40 17.11
C GLU A 218 3.80 14.87 16.79
N LEU A 219 4.24 15.40 15.65
CA LEU A 219 3.84 16.74 15.20
C LEU A 219 2.33 16.83 14.93
N CYS A 220 1.77 15.86 14.22
CA CYS A 220 0.31 15.82 13.98
C CYS A 220 -0.48 15.78 15.30
N LYS A 221 -0.05 15.00 16.28
CA LYS A 221 -0.67 14.96 17.61
C LYS A 221 -0.61 16.29 18.34
N LYS A 222 0.48 17.05 18.16
CA LYS A 222 0.68 18.35 18.81
C LYS A 222 -0.16 19.47 18.18
N PHE A 223 -0.24 19.47 16.84
CA PHE A 223 -0.83 20.59 16.09
C PHE A 223 -2.26 20.34 15.62
N ILE A 224 -2.73 19.11 15.58
CA ILE A 224 -4.07 18.75 15.09
C ILE A 224 -4.89 18.16 16.24
N PRO A 225 -5.82 18.92 16.85
CA PRO A 225 -6.57 18.47 18.06
C PRO A 225 -7.35 17.16 17.87
N ILE A 226 -7.83 16.88 16.66
CA ILE A 226 -8.62 15.67 16.34
C ILE A 226 -7.71 14.45 16.09
N TYR A 227 -6.40 14.66 15.91
CA TYR A 227 -5.48 13.60 15.61
C TYR A 227 -4.93 12.95 16.89
N SER A 228 -5.26 11.68 17.11
CA SER A 228 -4.81 10.90 18.25
C SER A 228 -4.44 9.47 17.83
N ASN A 229 -3.83 8.71 18.73
CA ASN A 229 -3.58 7.28 18.46
C ASN A 229 -4.90 6.49 18.30
N ASP A 230 -5.98 6.90 18.96
CA ASP A 230 -7.26 6.18 18.94
C ASP A 230 -7.87 6.06 17.55
N ILE A 231 -7.61 7.05 16.66
CA ILE A 231 -8.09 7.00 15.28
C ILE A 231 -7.49 5.85 14.47
N TYR A 232 -6.39 5.23 14.96
CA TYR A 232 -5.73 4.09 14.32
C TYR A 232 -6.18 2.74 14.87
N LYS A 233 -7.13 2.72 15.80
CA LYS A 233 -7.61 1.49 16.43
C LYS A 233 -8.26 0.57 15.39
N PHE A 234 -7.70 -0.62 15.23
CA PHE A 234 -8.20 -1.66 14.34
C PHE A 234 -9.10 -2.62 15.14
N GLU A 235 -10.37 -2.67 14.77
CA GLU A 235 -11.31 -3.62 15.35
C GLU A 235 -11.18 -4.95 14.59
N VAL A 236 -10.63 -5.97 15.26
CA VAL A 236 -10.66 -7.33 14.73
C VAL A 236 -12.11 -7.78 14.70
N PRO A 237 -12.66 -8.20 13.54
CA PRO A 237 -14.01 -8.76 13.52
C PRO A 237 -14.12 -9.91 14.51
N LYS A 238 -15.05 -9.81 15.45
CA LYS A 238 -15.36 -10.94 16.34
C LYS A 238 -15.87 -12.08 15.47
N GLN A 239 -15.24 -13.24 15.58
CA GLN A 239 -15.67 -14.48 14.95
C GLN A 239 -16.98 -14.95 15.56
#